data_8ba883fc54c711f37dd11f96db4cc7b6
#
_entry.id   8ba883fc54c711f37dd11f96db4cc7b6
#
_cell.length_a   1.000
_cell.length_b   1.000
_cell.length_c   1.000
_cell.angle_alpha   90.00
_cell.angle_beta   90.00
_cell.angle_gamma   90.00
#
_symmetry.space_group_name_H-M   'P 1'
#
loop_
_entity.id
_entity.type
_entity.pdbx_description
1 polymer ?
#
loop_
_entity_poly.entity_id
_entity_poly.type
_entity_poly.pdbx_seq_one_letter_code
_entity_poly.pdbx_strand_id
1 'polypeptide(L)'
;EMCIRDRTVKAGDEVETGDVIGTVQETPVVQQKIMVPYGVKGTVKEIKAGEFTVEEVVAVVTTETGERELTLMQKWPVRKGRPYQRKLPPKMPLVTGQRVIDTFFPIAKGGVAAVPGPFGSGKTVIQHQLAKWAEADIVVYIGCGERGNEMTDVLNEFPELKDPKTGQSLMQRTV
;
A
#
# COMPACT_ATOMS: atom_id res chain seq x y z
N GLU A 1 -12.67 -14.62 1.73
CA GLU A 1 -11.64 -15.67 1.85
C GLU A 1 -10.46 -15.29 0.96
N MET A 2 -9.26 -15.40 1.48
CA MET A 2 -8.03 -15.08 0.76
C MET A 2 -7.12 -16.31 0.72
N CYS A 3 -6.60 -16.64 -0.46
CA CYS A 3 -5.75 -17.83 -0.65
C CYS A 3 -4.27 -17.45 -0.59
N ILE A 4 -3.54 -17.98 0.39
CA ILE A 4 -2.07 -17.85 0.47
C ILE A 4 -1.46 -18.81 -0.54
N ARG A 5 -0.99 -18.27 -1.67
CA ARG A 5 -0.37 -19.06 -2.74
C ARG A 5 1.12 -19.25 -2.53
N ASP A 6 1.84 -18.17 -2.20
CA ASP A 6 3.28 -18.18 -2.15
C ASP A 6 3.79 -17.85 -0.74
N ARG A 7 4.41 -18.85 -0.11
CA ARG A 7 5.13 -18.68 1.14
C ARG A 7 6.57 -18.30 0.81
N THR A 8 7.04 -17.19 1.36
CA THR A 8 8.43 -16.72 1.16
C THR A 8 9.39 -17.25 2.21
N VAL A 9 8.86 -17.80 3.30
CA VAL A 9 9.63 -18.38 4.41
C VAL A 9 9.16 -19.80 4.72
N LYS A 10 10.02 -20.55 5.43
CA LYS A 10 9.76 -21.92 5.89
C LYS A 10 9.84 -22.00 7.41
N ALA A 11 9.33 -23.09 7.98
CA ALA A 11 9.56 -23.41 9.39
C ALA A 11 11.08 -23.53 9.67
N GLY A 12 11.54 -22.84 10.71
CA GLY A 12 12.94 -22.72 11.07
C GLY A 12 13.62 -21.43 10.61
N ASP A 13 13.02 -20.65 9.73
CA ASP A 13 13.60 -19.36 9.29
C ASP A 13 13.44 -18.29 10.38
N GLU A 14 14.47 -17.46 10.55
CA GLU A 14 14.39 -16.29 11.42
C GLU A 14 13.68 -15.16 10.71
N VAL A 15 12.80 -14.47 11.44
CA VAL A 15 12.02 -13.34 10.93
C VAL A 15 11.99 -12.20 11.93
N GLU A 16 11.91 -10.98 11.40
CA GLU A 16 11.77 -9.77 12.22
C GLU A 16 10.63 -8.86 11.70
N THR A 17 10.31 -7.85 12.49
CA THR A 17 9.23 -6.89 12.17
C THR A 17 9.37 -6.35 10.75
N GLY A 18 8.34 -6.54 9.93
CA GLY A 18 8.27 -6.05 8.56
C GLY A 18 8.73 -7.05 7.49
N ASP A 19 9.27 -8.21 7.87
CA ASP A 19 9.60 -9.25 6.91
C ASP A 19 8.35 -9.82 6.25
N VAL A 20 8.43 -10.11 4.97
CA VAL A 20 7.35 -10.71 4.20
C VAL A 20 7.40 -12.24 4.34
N ILE A 21 6.36 -12.83 4.90
CA ILE A 21 6.26 -14.29 5.09
C ILE A 21 5.43 -14.99 4.02
N GLY A 22 4.64 -14.25 3.27
CA GLY A 22 3.82 -14.79 2.19
C GLY A 22 3.11 -13.70 1.41
N THR A 23 2.43 -14.10 0.33
CA THR A 23 1.63 -13.20 -0.50
C THR A 23 0.25 -13.76 -0.78
N VAL A 24 -0.71 -12.86 -0.94
CA VAL A 24 -2.11 -13.16 -1.27
C VAL A 24 -2.55 -12.25 -2.40
N GLN A 25 -3.18 -12.81 -3.43
CA GLN A 25 -3.82 -12.01 -4.46
C GLN A 25 -5.19 -11.55 -3.96
N GLU A 26 -5.29 -10.31 -3.51
CA GLU A 26 -6.51 -9.75 -2.93
C GLU A 26 -7.50 -9.29 -4.00
N THR A 27 -7.00 -8.56 -4.99
CA THR A 27 -7.75 -8.13 -6.17
C THR A 27 -6.93 -8.41 -7.44
N PRO A 28 -7.50 -8.29 -8.64
CA PRO A 28 -6.72 -8.46 -9.88
C PRO A 28 -5.49 -7.56 -9.99
N VAL A 29 -5.48 -6.43 -9.28
CA VAL A 29 -4.41 -5.42 -9.32
C VAL A 29 -3.60 -5.31 -8.03
N VAL A 30 -4.07 -5.92 -6.93
CA VAL A 30 -3.44 -5.81 -5.60
C VAL A 30 -2.98 -7.17 -5.10
N GLN A 31 -1.66 -7.32 -4.95
CA GLN A 31 -1.05 -8.43 -4.25
C GLN A 31 -0.69 -7.99 -2.82
N GLN A 32 -1.43 -8.51 -1.84
CA GLN A 32 -1.15 -8.25 -0.43
C GLN A 32 0.07 -9.05 0.03
N LYS A 33 0.98 -8.37 0.72
CA LYS A 33 2.13 -8.99 1.41
C LYS A 33 1.78 -9.24 2.86
N ILE A 34 1.89 -10.48 3.30
CA ILE A 34 1.72 -10.86 4.71
C ILE A 34 3.06 -10.57 5.39
N MET A 35 3.07 -9.63 6.33
CA MET A 35 4.30 -9.20 7.00
C MET A 35 4.25 -9.53 8.48
N VAL A 36 5.44 -9.75 9.06
CA VAL A 36 5.61 -9.91 10.50
C VAL A 36 5.20 -8.62 11.21
N PRO A 37 4.29 -8.68 12.21
CA PRO A 37 3.78 -7.52 12.92
C PRO A 37 4.85 -6.75 13.70
N TYR A 38 4.50 -5.52 14.08
CA TYR A 38 5.36 -4.68 14.91
C TYR A 38 5.72 -5.34 16.24
N GLY A 39 7.02 -5.31 16.57
CA GLY A 39 7.53 -5.84 17.83
C GLY A 39 7.68 -7.36 17.87
N VAL A 40 7.50 -8.06 16.76
CA VAL A 40 7.69 -9.51 16.67
C VAL A 40 9.05 -9.79 16.00
N LYS A 41 9.86 -10.62 16.68
CA LYS A 41 11.13 -11.16 16.17
C LYS A 41 11.28 -12.57 16.72
N GLY A 42 11.68 -13.52 15.87
CA GLY A 42 11.87 -14.90 16.30
C GLY A 42 11.98 -15.87 15.13
N THR A 43 11.72 -17.14 15.41
CA THR A 43 11.82 -18.23 14.42
C THR A 43 10.43 -18.71 14.03
N VAL A 44 10.19 -18.88 12.74
CA VAL A 44 8.93 -19.42 12.23
C VAL A 44 8.78 -20.88 12.69
N LYS A 45 7.77 -21.15 13.51
CA LYS A 45 7.42 -22.50 13.96
C LYS A 45 6.59 -23.22 12.93
N GLU A 46 5.56 -22.55 12.44
CA GLU A 46 4.60 -23.07 11.46
C GLU A 46 4.13 -21.95 10.52
N ILE A 47 3.92 -22.28 9.27
CA ILE A 47 3.25 -21.43 8.30
C ILE A 47 2.30 -22.25 7.45
N LYS A 48 1.04 -21.84 7.37
CA LYS A 48 -0.04 -22.53 6.67
C LYS A 48 -0.19 -21.98 5.25
N ALA A 49 -0.62 -22.85 4.33
CA ALA A 49 -1.05 -22.47 2.99
C ALA A 49 -2.52 -22.86 2.83
N GLY A 50 -3.29 -22.12 2.07
CA GLY A 50 -4.71 -22.35 1.85
C GLY A 50 -5.54 -21.09 1.88
N GLU A 51 -6.84 -21.26 2.02
CA GLU A 51 -7.81 -20.18 2.11
C GLU A 51 -8.04 -19.81 3.57
N PHE A 52 -7.97 -18.53 3.88
CA PHE A 52 -8.13 -18.00 5.23
C PHE A 52 -8.94 -16.71 5.21
N THR A 53 -9.62 -16.44 6.30
CA THR A 53 -10.13 -15.09 6.60
C THR A 53 -9.01 -14.21 7.15
N VAL A 54 -9.23 -12.91 7.23
CA VAL A 54 -8.19 -11.96 7.68
C VAL A 54 -7.80 -12.13 9.15
N GLU A 55 -8.64 -12.75 9.95
CA GLU A 55 -8.45 -12.94 11.40
C GLU A 55 -7.94 -14.35 11.75
N GLU A 56 -7.95 -15.29 10.82
CA GLU A 56 -7.43 -16.63 11.06
C GLU A 56 -5.92 -16.68 11.15
N VAL A 57 -5.41 -17.60 11.98
CA VAL A 57 -3.97 -17.78 12.20
C VAL A 57 -3.34 -18.48 11.02
N VAL A 58 -2.44 -17.79 10.35
CA VAL A 58 -1.72 -18.25 9.15
C VAL A 58 -0.28 -18.68 9.43
N ALA A 59 0.32 -18.18 10.51
CA ALA A 59 1.66 -18.58 10.94
C ALA A 59 1.82 -18.45 12.45
N VAL A 60 2.79 -19.17 12.99
CA VAL A 60 3.21 -19.09 14.39
C VAL A 60 4.71 -18.84 14.43
N VAL A 61 5.11 -17.83 15.19
CA VAL A 61 6.52 -17.45 15.41
C VAL A 61 6.88 -17.66 16.87
N THR A 62 7.95 -18.38 17.13
CA THR A 62 8.53 -18.55 18.47
C THR A 62 9.44 -17.36 18.75
N THR A 63 9.08 -16.56 19.75
CA THR A 63 9.82 -15.40 20.20
C THR A 63 10.46 -15.66 21.56
N GLU A 64 11.33 -14.78 22.04
CA GLU A 64 11.92 -14.86 23.40
C GLU A 64 10.85 -14.85 24.51
N THR A 65 9.70 -14.26 24.26
CA THR A 65 8.60 -14.13 25.24
C THR A 65 7.50 -15.19 25.09
N GLY A 66 7.67 -16.14 24.16
CA GLY A 66 6.69 -17.20 23.88
C GLY A 66 6.25 -17.21 22.41
N GLU A 67 5.25 -18.02 22.13
CA GLU A 67 4.68 -18.14 20.78
C GLU A 67 3.77 -16.97 20.45
N ARG A 68 3.87 -16.48 19.21
CA ARG A 68 3.04 -15.42 18.65
C ARG A 68 2.32 -15.92 17.40
N GLU A 69 1.01 -15.87 17.43
CA GLU A 69 0.15 -16.15 16.30
C GLU A 69 0.09 -14.93 15.35
N LEU A 70 0.22 -15.21 14.06
CA LEU A 70 0.16 -14.19 13.02
C LEU A 70 -1.07 -14.42 12.14
N THR A 71 -1.77 -13.33 11.84
CA THR A 71 -2.95 -13.29 10.97
C THR A 71 -2.67 -12.46 9.72
N LEU A 72 -3.57 -12.46 8.74
CA LEU A 72 -3.47 -11.60 7.56
C LEU A 72 -3.64 -10.12 7.92
N MET A 73 -4.45 -9.82 8.93
CA MET A 73 -4.64 -8.49 9.48
C MET A 73 -3.61 -8.21 10.56
N GLN A 74 -3.04 -7.02 10.58
CA GLN A 74 -2.20 -6.56 11.67
C GLN A 74 -2.58 -5.16 12.12
N LYS A 75 -2.49 -4.92 13.44
CA LYS A 75 -2.66 -3.58 14.02
C LYS A 75 -1.30 -2.91 14.11
N TRP A 76 -1.16 -1.76 13.46
CA TRP A 76 0.08 -0.99 13.46
C TRP A 76 -0.10 0.30 14.24
N PRO A 77 0.85 0.69 15.13
CA PRO A 77 0.76 1.95 15.84
C PRO A 77 0.80 3.14 14.87
N VAL A 78 -0.21 3.99 14.91
CA VAL A 78 -0.39 5.11 13.95
C VAL A 78 0.82 6.05 13.88
N ARG A 79 1.49 6.26 15.00
CA ARG A 79 2.64 7.17 15.11
C ARG A 79 4.00 6.49 14.97
N LYS A 80 4.04 5.21 14.65
CA LYS A 80 5.27 4.46 14.41
C LYS A 80 5.44 4.21 12.91
N GLY A 81 6.48 4.76 12.32
CA GLY A 81 6.84 4.46 10.94
C GLY A 81 7.12 2.96 10.75
N ARG A 82 6.87 2.45 9.56
CA ARG A 82 7.27 1.10 9.19
C ARG A 82 8.80 0.99 9.23
N PRO A 83 9.38 -0.14 9.68
CA PRO A 83 10.81 -0.34 9.67
C PRO A 83 11.35 -0.34 8.24
N TYR A 84 12.54 0.16 8.06
CA TYR A 84 13.26 0.12 6.79
C TYR A 84 14.76 -0.07 7.08
N GLN A 85 15.44 -0.82 6.23
CA GLN A 85 16.88 -1.05 6.40
C GLN A 85 17.71 0.20 6.11
N ARG A 86 17.35 0.94 5.07
CA ARG A 86 17.99 2.21 4.70
C ARG A 86 17.11 3.07 3.82
N LYS A 87 17.31 4.37 3.89
CA LYS A 87 16.74 5.31 2.92
C LYS A 87 17.53 5.22 1.61
N LEU A 88 16.84 5.05 0.51
CA LEU A 88 17.44 5.08 -0.81
C LEU A 88 17.55 6.52 -1.31
N PRO A 89 18.59 6.86 -2.09
CA PRO A 89 18.65 8.18 -2.74
C PRO A 89 17.53 8.33 -3.76
N PRO A 90 16.98 9.55 -3.96
CA PRO A 90 15.88 9.81 -4.89
C PRO A 90 16.36 9.77 -6.35
N LYS A 91 16.54 8.57 -6.90
CA LYS A 91 17.04 8.35 -8.28
C LYS A 91 15.94 8.05 -9.28
N MET A 92 14.81 7.53 -8.82
CA MET A 92 13.71 7.12 -9.69
C MET A 92 12.60 8.16 -9.68
N PRO A 93 12.26 8.79 -10.81
CA PRO A 93 11.13 9.69 -10.89
C PRO A 93 9.81 8.93 -10.79
N LEU A 94 8.83 9.56 -10.15
CA LEU A 94 7.43 9.17 -10.23
C LEU A 94 6.84 9.81 -11.49
N VAL A 95 6.46 9.01 -12.46
CA VAL A 95 5.76 9.51 -13.65
C VAL A 95 4.33 9.85 -13.25
N THR A 96 3.99 11.12 -13.34
CA THR A 96 2.67 11.64 -12.93
C THR A 96 1.67 11.71 -14.09
N GLY A 97 2.16 11.66 -15.33
CA GLY A 97 1.37 11.89 -16.53
C GLY A 97 1.15 13.38 -16.83
N GLN A 98 1.62 14.28 -15.97
CA GLN A 98 1.53 15.72 -16.15
C GLN A 98 2.87 16.26 -16.69
N ARG A 99 2.91 16.65 -17.96
CA ARG A 99 4.16 17.09 -18.64
C ARG A 99 4.91 18.18 -17.89
N VAL A 100 4.23 19.15 -17.33
CA VAL A 100 4.85 20.24 -16.58
C VAL A 100 5.53 19.74 -15.32
N ILE A 101 4.88 18.84 -14.58
CA ILE A 101 5.42 18.26 -13.36
C ILE A 101 6.60 17.36 -13.71
N ASP A 102 6.40 16.42 -14.63
CA ASP A 102 7.41 15.43 -14.99
C ASP A 102 8.69 16.05 -15.60
N THR A 103 8.55 17.22 -16.26
CA THR A 103 9.68 17.89 -16.92
C THR A 103 10.38 18.91 -16.01
N PHE A 104 9.63 19.77 -15.33
CA PHE A 104 10.19 20.91 -14.60
C PHE A 104 10.25 20.71 -13.08
N PHE A 105 9.39 19.85 -12.54
CA PHE A 105 9.28 19.61 -11.10
C PHE A 105 9.17 18.12 -10.78
N PRO A 106 10.08 17.28 -11.29
CA PRO A 106 9.95 15.82 -11.16
C PRO A 106 9.89 15.40 -9.70
N ILE A 107 8.92 14.55 -9.39
CA ILE A 107 8.73 13.97 -8.06
C ILE A 107 9.47 12.64 -8.02
N ALA A 108 10.27 12.41 -6.99
CA ALA A 108 10.93 11.12 -6.79
C ALA A 108 9.95 10.08 -6.22
N LYS A 109 10.06 8.82 -6.64
CA LYS A 109 9.35 7.71 -5.98
C LYS A 109 9.73 7.66 -4.49
N GLY A 110 8.71 7.66 -3.61
CA GLY A 110 8.88 7.76 -2.16
C GLY A 110 9.10 9.20 -1.64
N GLY A 111 9.03 10.19 -2.52
CA GLY A 111 9.12 11.59 -2.16
C GLY A 111 7.80 12.18 -1.66
N VAL A 112 7.86 13.45 -1.29
CA VAL A 112 6.70 14.26 -0.86
C VAL A 112 6.65 15.51 -1.72
N ALA A 113 5.46 15.83 -2.24
CA ALA A 113 5.22 17.07 -2.96
C ALA A 113 4.09 17.86 -2.28
N ALA A 114 4.30 19.16 -2.12
CA ALA A 114 3.28 20.09 -1.65
C ALA A 114 2.65 20.81 -2.84
N VAL A 115 1.34 20.98 -2.82
CA VAL A 115 0.58 21.76 -3.81
C VAL A 115 -0.14 22.90 -3.10
N PRO A 116 0.59 23.95 -2.66
CA PRO A 116 0.00 25.09 -1.98
C PRO A 116 -0.68 26.03 -2.97
N GLY A 117 -1.67 26.75 -2.48
CA GLY A 117 -2.30 27.82 -3.28
C GLY A 117 -3.60 28.31 -2.65
N PRO A 118 -4.02 29.53 -2.98
CA PRO A 118 -5.28 30.09 -2.55
C PRO A 118 -6.46 29.35 -3.18
N PHE A 119 -7.64 29.76 -2.78
CA PHE A 119 -8.89 29.27 -3.38
C PHE A 119 -8.92 29.53 -4.88
N GLY A 120 -9.39 28.54 -5.67
CA GLY A 120 -9.48 28.65 -7.12
C GLY A 120 -8.15 28.50 -7.89
N SER A 121 -7.03 28.17 -7.23
CA SER A 121 -5.74 27.99 -7.88
C SER A 121 -5.55 26.65 -8.61
N GLY A 122 -6.55 25.77 -8.58
CA GLY A 122 -6.51 24.46 -9.25
C GLY A 122 -5.83 23.35 -8.47
N LYS A 123 -5.63 23.49 -7.15
CA LYS A 123 -5.00 22.45 -6.28
C LYS A 123 -5.70 21.10 -6.42
N THR A 124 -7.02 21.09 -6.23
CA THR A 124 -7.83 19.88 -6.31
C THR A 124 -7.75 19.23 -7.70
N VAL A 125 -7.75 20.05 -8.76
CA VAL A 125 -7.59 19.55 -10.14
C VAL A 125 -6.27 18.81 -10.30
N ILE A 126 -5.16 19.38 -9.82
CA ILE A 126 -3.84 18.73 -9.87
C ILE A 126 -3.85 17.43 -9.06
N GLN A 127 -4.39 17.43 -7.84
CA GLN A 127 -4.49 16.25 -7.00
C GLN A 127 -5.30 15.13 -7.67
N HIS A 128 -6.46 15.45 -8.27
CA HIS A 128 -7.25 14.50 -9.03
C HIS A 128 -6.49 13.96 -10.24
N GLN A 129 -5.78 14.80 -10.98
CA GLN A 129 -4.99 14.34 -12.12
C GLN A 129 -3.85 13.40 -11.69
N LEU A 130 -3.18 13.68 -10.57
CA LEU A 130 -2.16 12.80 -10.02
C LEU A 130 -2.77 11.45 -9.59
N ALA A 131 -3.92 11.47 -8.90
CA ALA A 131 -4.60 10.26 -8.48
C ALA A 131 -5.04 9.38 -9.68
N LYS A 132 -5.47 10.01 -10.77
CA LYS A 132 -5.90 9.32 -11.99
C LYS A 132 -4.75 8.68 -12.77
N TRP A 133 -3.62 9.40 -12.93
CA TRP A 133 -2.63 9.07 -13.94
C TRP A 133 -1.23 8.75 -13.42
N ALA A 134 -0.95 9.01 -12.15
CA ALA A 134 0.36 8.69 -11.59
C ALA A 134 0.67 7.19 -11.65
N GLU A 135 1.92 6.86 -11.88
CA GLU A 135 2.42 5.50 -11.90
C GLU A 135 2.48 4.93 -10.48
N ALA A 136 1.34 4.46 -9.98
CA ALA A 136 1.19 3.84 -8.67
C ALA A 136 0.36 2.55 -8.78
N ASP A 137 0.65 1.57 -7.95
CA ASP A 137 -0.14 0.33 -7.88
C ASP A 137 -1.43 0.55 -7.10
N ILE A 138 -1.36 1.33 -6.02
CA ILE A 138 -2.51 1.70 -5.18
C ILE A 138 -2.49 3.20 -4.97
N VAL A 139 -3.66 3.81 -5.07
CA VAL A 139 -3.89 5.22 -4.75
C VAL A 139 -4.71 5.31 -3.48
N VAL A 140 -4.18 6.00 -2.47
CA VAL A 140 -4.93 6.33 -1.25
C VAL A 140 -5.29 7.81 -1.32
N TYR A 141 -6.59 8.09 -1.44
CA TYR A 141 -7.10 9.46 -1.54
C TYR A 141 -7.75 9.86 -0.21
N ILE A 142 -7.16 10.80 0.49
CA ILE A 142 -7.62 11.22 1.82
C ILE A 142 -8.13 12.66 1.76
N GLY A 143 -9.43 12.84 1.98
CA GLY A 143 -10.04 14.16 2.13
C GLY A 143 -10.07 14.58 3.61
N CYS A 144 -9.32 15.63 3.95
CA CYS A 144 -9.33 16.22 5.29
C CYS A 144 -9.74 17.69 5.21
N GLY A 145 -10.99 18.00 5.57
CA GLY A 145 -11.53 19.37 5.46
C GLY A 145 -11.79 19.81 4.02
N GLU A 146 -11.84 18.89 3.10
CA GLU A 146 -12.21 19.13 1.69
C GLU A 146 -13.72 19.38 1.56
N ARG A 147 -14.13 19.94 0.44
CA ARG A 147 -15.54 20.13 0.11
C ARG A 147 -16.18 18.80 -0.24
N GLY A 148 -17.41 18.58 0.22
CA GLY A 148 -18.16 17.36 -0.07
C GLY A 148 -18.33 17.09 -1.58
N ASN A 149 -18.52 18.12 -2.38
CA ASN A 149 -18.63 17.98 -3.84
C ASN A 149 -17.31 17.46 -4.47
N GLU A 150 -16.15 17.91 -4.03
CA GLU A 150 -14.85 17.43 -4.54
C GLU A 150 -14.64 15.95 -4.26
N MET A 151 -15.06 15.47 -3.08
CA MET A 151 -15.04 14.03 -2.77
C MET A 151 -16.07 13.25 -3.59
N THR A 152 -17.23 13.84 -3.82
CA THR A 152 -18.29 13.23 -4.65
C THR A 152 -17.83 13.08 -6.11
N ASP A 153 -17.08 14.06 -6.64
CA ASP A 153 -16.53 13.98 -7.99
C ASP A 153 -15.58 12.77 -8.14
N VAL A 154 -14.73 12.52 -7.15
CA VAL A 154 -13.86 11.30 -7.13
C VAL A 154 -14.70 10.03 -7.18
N LEU A 155 -15.74 9.95 -6.33
CA LEU A 155 -16.60 8.76 -6.24
C LEU A 155 -17.40 8.52 -7.52
N ASN A 156 -17.75 9.57 -8.26
CA ASN A 156 -18.52 9.47 -9.50
C ASN A 156 -17.63 9.21 -10.72
N GLU A 157 -16.48 9.89 -10.82
CA GLU A 157 -15.62 9.82 -12.00
C GLU A 157 -14.72 8.56 -12.02
N PHE A 158 -14.13 8.18 -10.90
CA PHE A 158 -13.14 7.09 -10.87
C PHE A 158 -13.69 5.71 -11.27
N PRO A 159 -14.94 5.35 -10.98
CA PRO A 159 -15.53 4.11 -11.48
C PRO A 159 -15.62 4.03 -12.99
N GLU A 160 -15.85 5.18 -13.67
CA GLU A 160 -16.02 5.26 -15.12
C GLU A 160 -14.70 5.27 -15.88
N LEU A 161 -13.61 5.73 -15.21
CA LEU A 161 -12.28 5.79 -15.80
C LEU A 161 -11.59 4.42 -15.76
N LYS A 162 -10.86 4.12 -16.82
CA LYS A 162 -10.06 2.89 -16.93
C LYS A 162 -8.58 3.17 -16.70
N ASP A 163 -7.95 2.30 -15.95
CA ASP A 163 -6.50 2.31 -15.78
C ASP A 163 -5.84 1.94 -17.13
N PRO A 164 -4.96 2.78 -17.66
CA PRO A 164 -4.28 2.51 -18.94
C PRO A 164 -3.46 1.22 -18.95
N LYS A 165 -2.97 0.77 -17.78
CA LYS A 165 -2.14 -0.43 -17.66
C LYS A 165 -2.96 -1.72 -17.63
N THR A 166 -4.05 -1.71 -16.88
CA THR A 166 -4.84 -2.92 -16.62
C THR A 166 -6.14 -2.98 -17.41
N GLY A 167 -6.64 -1.85 -17.92
CA GLY A 167 -7.96 -1.72 -18.54
C GLY A 167 -9.13 -1.81 -17.55
N GLN A 168 -8.85 -1.99 -16.27
CA GLN A 168 -9.83 -2.07 -15.20
C GLN A 168 -10.25 -0.67 -14.71
N SER A 169 -11.36 -0.59 -13.99
CA SER A 169 -11.77 0.68 -13.36
C SER A 169 -10.70 1.18 -12.38
N LEU A 170 -10.45 2.50 -12.38
CA LEU A 170 -9.51 3.13 -11.43
C LEU A 170 -9.91 2.89 -9.97
N MET A 171 -11.19 2.69 -9.68
CA MET A 171 -11.66 2.37 -8.33
C MET A 171 -11.08 1.06 -7.78
N GLN A 172 -10.68 0.12 -8.64
CA GLN A 172 -10.08 -1.14 -8.17
C GLN A 172 -8.70 -0.96 -7.52
N ARG A 173 -8.03 0.15 -7.80
CA ARG A 173 -6.74 0.50 -7.18
C ARG A 173 -6.81 1.74 -6.27
N THR A 174 -8.00 2.29 -6.02
CA THR A 174 -8.19 3.51 -5.22
C THR A 174 -8.93 3.20 -3.92
N VAL A 175 -8.40 3.75 -2.82
CA VAL A 175 -8.95 3.64 -1.46
C VAL A 175 -9.20 5.02 -0.90
#